data_5a7d1c0890bb77873891fd169b55aed4
#
_entry.id   5a7d1c0890bb77873891fd169b55aed4
#
_cell.length_a   1.000
_cell.length_b   1.000
_cell.length_c   1.000
_cell.angle_alpha   90.00
_cell.angle_beta   90.00
_cell.angle_gamma   90.00
#
_symmetry.space_group_name_H-M   'P 1'
#
loop_
_entity.id
_entity.type
_entity.pdbx_description
1 polymer ?
#
loop_
_entity_poly.entity_id
_entity_poly.type
_entity_poly.pdbx_seq_one_letter_code
_entity_poly.pdbx_strand_id
1 'polypeptide(L)'
;MDGRKRRKIGIPAIVAVLSMCLAAGCSAGMGNGCGEEVLRRVYVCAVQEGEVPEPVSRTFIGGEALDRCFWSERDTIGVYYRSADDAGSPVGRAFGCYRAYPGEALFAAEMPAMAEGEYSYYGAYPLPERMDGTSVTWHLPAVQSGRYRGYSENFDFMLAEPVRGQALTSEAEELSMNFIHQCHVMRIQIPEGRNLWGVGVRKLRVEFPRDVVGTMTADMAAPTAPPVLTEGSATVTAVLSEPLHESEEDSPDGAYVWLFLCPGQVSGTVRFTAYDANGYQSGSLEVEMDRMLEAGRITPVNLTVPQELPVAWIDLSVTGNNLGEEPERFTVRAPEGAKFRNGTDTCSFEINSQNSYRLCYYDRYDGIDNGALMKNGEFTFTYESASAVVSERRTVAPFPEAGGTPVGLTVPYLFYEDFSGAAGGEDDLSLELDGYSLPDWSGSRFGLEAGTAARISAYLGSSAILPDPDSGDNKRGRMDTPLLAAIKEGATVTLDVSFDIGGTSQKGTNFFGQAVVYSQYEFGSDTRTGAVAYTNGIENTVLAAEDAGTDGSYTSLPLHKEGIEVPGCTNAHRLAWRTSYRIEYAGASTITAKTVYVYIDNIRVSIKR
;
A
#
# COMPACT_ATOMS: atom_id res chain seq x y z
N MET A 1 -14.18 39.93 -28.52
CA MET A 1 -13.28 40.34 -27.43
C MET A 1 -13.66 39.53 -26.20
N ASP A 2 -12.96 38.43 -26.02
CA ASP A 2 -12.99 37.80 -24.70
C ASP A 2 -11.84 36.78 -24.61
N GLY A 3 -10.92 37.10 -23.72
CA GLY A 3 -9.65 36.41 -23.58
C GLY A 3 -9.76 35.19 -22.65
N ARG A 4 -9.68 34.00 -23.20
CA ARG A 4 -9.51 32.76 -22.41
C ARG A 4 -8.06 32.57 -21.96
N LYS A 5 -7.79 32.85 -20.70
CA LYS A 5 -6.54 32.47 -20.01
C LYS A 5 -6.41 30.95 -19.94
N ARG A 6 -5.44 30.39 -20.65
CA ARG A 6 -4.99 29.00 -20.48
C ARG A 6 -4.19 28.89 -19.17
N ARG A 7 -4.71 28.12 -18.22
CA ARG A 7 -3.94 27.68 -17.05
C ARG A 7 -2.92 26.62 -17.49
N LYS A 8 -1.65 26.91 -17.31
CA LYS A 8 -0.57 25.93 -17.42
C LYS A 8 -0.60 25.06 -16.15
N ILE A 9 -0.89 23.78 -16.33
CA ILE A 9 -0.69 22.77 -15.28
C ILE A 9 0.80 22.41 -15.31
N GLY A 10 1.50 22.76 -14.24
CA GLY A 10 2.90 22.39 -14.05
C GLY A 10 3.02 20.91 -13.69
N ILE A 11 3.79 20.19 -14.50
CA ILE A 11 4.27 18.83 -14.20
C ILE A 11 5.44 18.98 -13.21
N PRO A 12 5.43 18.31 -12.04
CA PRO A 12 6.61 18.32 -11.18
C PRO A 12 7.72 17.49 -11.79
N ALA A 13 8.88 18.11 -11.93
CA ALA A 13 10.10 17.50 -12.38
C ALA A 13 10.60 16.46 -11.35
N ILE A 14 10.60 15.19 -11.75
CA ILE A 14 11.43 14.15 -11.13
C ILE A 14 12.66 13.97 -12.06
N VAL A 15 13.61 14.85 -11.92
CA VAL A 15 14.96 14.70 -12.47
C VAL A 15 15.93 15.34 -11.49
N ALA A 16 16.36 14.60 -10.49
CA ALA A 16 17.55 14.92 -9.69
C ALA A 16 17.87 13.79 -8.70
N VAL A 17 18.20 12.61 -9.16
CA VAL A 17 19.05 11.66 -8.38
C VAL A 17 19.83 10.82 -9.41
N LEU A 18 20.83 11.40 -10.03
CA LEU A 18 21.88 10.65 -10.73
C LEU A 18 23.14 11.52 -10.90
N SER A 19 23.61 12.07 -9.81
CA SER A 19 24.89 12.82 -9.83
C SER A 19 25.59 12.83 -8.47
N MET A 20 25.58 11.68 -7.75
CA MET A 20 26.24 11.60 -6.44
C MET A 20 26.79 10.20 -6.11
N CYS A 21 27.52 9.58 -7.02
CA CYS A 21 28.33 8.38 -6.70
C CYS A 21 29.65 8.34 -7.45
N LEU A 22 30.36 9.47 -7.58
CA LEU A 22 31.73 9.50 -8.12
C LEU A 22 32.64 10.44 -7.32
N ALA A 23 32.52 10.46 -5.99
CA ALA A 23 33.45 11.19 -5.15
C ALA A 23 33.60 10.55 -3.76
N ALA A 24 34.26 9.40 -3.69
CA ALA A 24 34.82 8.90 -2.43
C ALA A 24 36.05 8.06 -2.75
N GLY A 25 37.18 8.69 -2.73
CA GLY A 25 38.46 7.97 -2.83
C GLY A 25 39.65 8.84 -3.23
N CYS A 26 39.91 9.91 -2.51
CA CYS A 26 41.28 10.48 -2.50
C CYS A 26 41.50 11.14 -1.14
N SER A 27 42.24 10.47 -0.28
CA SER A 27 42.87 11.10 0.86
C SER A 27 44.38 11.17 0.66
N ALA A 28 44.89 12.39 0.78
CA ALA A 28 46.24 12.80 1.20
C ALA A 28 47.42 12.46 0.30
N GLY A 29 47.92 13.48 -0.34
CA GLY A 29 49.26 13.61 -0.85
C GLY A 29 49.45 15.04 -1.35
N MET A 30 49.96 15.95 -0.52
CA MET A 30 50.39 17.27 -0.95
C MET A 30 51.55 17.13 -1.93
N GLY A 31 51.31 17.50 -3.18
CA GLY A 31 52.30 17.68 -4.22
C GLY A 31 51.79 18.70 -5.21
N ASN A 32 52.33 19.91 -5.16
CA ASN A 32 52.11 20.97 -6.13
C ASN A 32 52.42 20.51 -7.54
N GLY A 33 51.44 20.47 -8.41
CA GLY A 33 51.59 20.24 -9.83
C GLY A 33 50.21 20.06 -10.42
N CYS A 34 49.47 21.18 -10.62
CA CYS A 34 48.22 21.18 -11.43
C CYS A 34 48.65 21.05 -12.90
N GLY A 35 48.99 19.82 -13.34
CA GLY A 35 48.99 19.47 -14.76
C GLY A 35 47.53 19.30 -15.19
N GLU A 36 47.07 20.09 -16.14
CA GLU A 36 45.79 19.83 -16.84
C GLU A 36 45.84 18.38 -17.35
N GLU A 37 44.99 17.53 -16.83
CA GLU A 37 44.82 16.18 -17.32
C GLU A 37 44.31 16.27 -18.76
N VAL A 38 45.18 15.95 -19.72
CA VAL A 38 44.84 16.03 -21.15
C VAL A 38 43.89 14.88 -21.44
N LEU A 39 42.60 15.17 -21.48
CA LEU A 39 41.58 14.23 -21.91
C LEU A 39 41.64 14.03 -23.42
N ARG A 40 41.54 12.78 -23.88
CA ARG A 40 41.54 12.41 -25.30
C ARG A 40 40.25 11.72 -25.64
N ARG A 41 39.68 12.04 -26.80
CA ARG A 41 38.50 11.34 -27.31
C ARG A 41 38.92 10.01 -27.92
N VAL A 42 38.30 8.93 -27.44
CA VAL A 42 38.54 7.55 -27.86
C VAL A 42 37.26 6.99 -28.42
N TYR A 43 37.37 6.14 -29.42
CA TYR A 43 36.26 5.49 -30.12
C TYR A 43 36.29 3.98 -29.90
N VAL A 44 35.09 3.39 -29.73
CA VAL A 44 34.86 1.95 -29.67
C VAL A 44 33.80 1.59 -30.68
N CYS A 45 34.11 0.68 -31.58
CA CYS A 45 33.15 0.09 -32.51
C CYS A 45 32.52 -1.12 -31.83
N ALA A 46 31.22 -1.08 -31.58
CA ALA A 46 30.46 -2.19 -31.06
C ALA A 46 29.73 -2.91 -32.21
N VAL A 47 30.00 -4.19 -32.38
CA VAL A 47 29.40 -5.03 -33.41
C VAL A 47 28.40 -6.00 -32.75
N GLN A 48 27.23 -6.16 -33.37
CA GLN A 48 26.25 -7.20 -33.02
C GLN A 48 26.14 -8.21 -34.14
N GLU A 49 25.89 -9.46 -33.83
CA GLU A 49 25.63 -10.47 -34.83
C GLU A 49 24.29 -10.22 -35.53
N GLY A 50 24.26 -9.91 -36.85
CA GLY A 50 23.05 -9.82 -37.67
C GLY A 50 23.05 -8.71 -38.74
N GLU A 51 22.28 -8.86 -39.82
CA GLU A 51 22.11 -7.89 -40.94
C GLU A 51 20.93 -6.90 -40.71
N VAL A 52 20.90 -5.75 -41.35
CA VAL A 52 20.31 -4.49 -40.92
C VAL A 52 19.18 -3.94 -41.77
N PRO A 53 18.16 -3.24 -41.22
CA PRO A 53 17.63 -1.98 -41.75
C PRO A 53 17.47 -0.83 -40.72
N GLU A 54 17.12 0.42 -41.19
CA GLU A 54 17.33 1.73 -40.57
C GLU A 54 16.77 2.01 -39.15
N PRO A 55 17.40 2.94 -38.34
CA PRO A 55 17.19 3.06 -36.91
C PRO A 55 16.15 4.07 -36.46
N VAL A 56 15.43 3.77 -35.38
CA VAL A 56 14.71 4.74 -34.55
C VAL A 56 14.84 4.39 -33.05
N SER A 57 15.57 5.21 -32.33
CA SER A 57 15.73 5.40 -30.86
C SER A 57 15.74 4.21 -29.88
N ARG A 58 16.87 3.92 -29.26
CA ARG A 58 17.30 2.86 -28.33
C ARG A 58 17.43 1.51 -29.01
N THR A 59 18.25 0.60 -28.42
CA THR A 59 18.33 -0.78 -28.91
C THR A 59 16.93 -1.31 -29.16
N PHE A 60 16.63 -1.70 -30.37
CA PHE A 60 15.28 -2.13 -30.75
C PHE A 60 15.32 -3.43 -31.54
N ILE A 61 14.24 -4.19 -31.48
CA ILE A 61 14.07 -5.37 -32.31
C ILE A 61 13.47 -4.96 -33.66
N GLY A 62 14.11 -5.38 -34.74
CA GLY A 62 13.72 -5.04 -36.11
C GLY A 62 14.03 -6.20 -37.08
N GLY A 63 14.11 -5.90 -38.36
CA GLY A 63 14.26 -6.88 -39.45
C GLY A 63 12.90 -7.35 -39.98
N GLU A 64 12.89 -8.02 -41.13
CA GLU A 64 11.66 -8.53 -41.76
C GLU A 64 10.95 -9.58 -40.87
N ALA A 65 11.71 -10.34 -40.09
CA ALA A 65 11.19 -11.35 -39.16
C ALA A 65 11.11 -10.87 -37.70
N LEU A 66 11.45 -9.60 -37.38
CA LEU A 66 11.56 -9.07 -36.03
C LEU A 66 12.44 -9.96 -35.12
N ASP A 67 13.61 -10.32 -35.62
CA ASP A 67 14.52 -11.29 -35.02
C ASP A 67 15.90 -10.72 -34.67
N ARG A 68 16.09 -9.39 -34.79
CA ARG A 68 17.38 -8.73 -34.62
C ARG A 68 17.30 -7.52 -33.72
N CYS A 69 18.36 -7.28 -32.96
CA CYS A 69 18.55 -6.09 -32.14
C CYS A 69 19.49 -5.09 -32.83
N PHE A 70 19.24 -3.81 -32.61
CA PHE A 70 19.99 -2.70 -33.22
C PHE A 70 20.38 -1.67 -32.18
N TRP A 71 21.57 -1.09 -32.34
CA TRP A 71 22.03 0.05 -31.56
C TRP A 71 21.24 1.32 -31.90
N SER A 72 21.13 2.23 -30.93
CA SER A 72 20.54 3.55 -31.12
C SER A 72 21.48 4.67 -30.66
N GLU A 73 21.26 5.89 -31.17
CA GLU A 73 22.04 7.07 -30.81
C GLU A 73 21.95 7.46 -29.32
N ARG A 74 21.08 6.82 -28.55
CA ARG A 74 20.92 7.07 -27.11
C ARG A 74 21.58 6.01 -26.23
N ASP A 75 22.13 4.98 -26.83
CA ASP A 75 22.78 3.92 -26.10
C ASP A 75 24.09 4.37 -25.48
N THR A 76 24.41 3.76 -24.34
CA THR A 76 25.65 3.99 -23.62
C THR A 76 26.19 2.65 -23.19
N ILE A 77 27.44 2.35 -23.57
CA ILE A 77 28.14 1.14 -23.14
C ILE A 77 29.14 1.46 -22.02
N GLY A 78 29.35 0.49 -21.12
CA GLY A 78 30.48 0.51 -20.20
C GLY A 78 31.70 -0.15 -20.85
N VAL A 79 32.81 0.55 -20.93
CA VAL A 79 34.09 -0.04 -21.34
C VAL A 79 34.99 -0.04 -20.12
N TYR A 80 35.50 -1.22 -19.78
CA TYR A 80 36.34 -1.49 -18.61
C TYR A 80 37.69 -2.00 -19.10
N TYR A 81 38.77 -1.49 -18.52
CA TYR A 81 40.11 -1.85 -18.94
C TYR A 81 41.05 -1.98 -17.77
N ARG A 82 42.02 -2.84 -17.90
CA ARG A 82 43.17 -2.99 -16.97
C ARG A 82 44.41 -3.35 -17.73
N SER A 83 45.58 -2.94 -17.21
CA SER A 83 46.86 -3.40 -17.76
C SER A 83 46.94 -4.93 -17.72
N ALA A 84 47.54 -5.53 -18.72
CA ALA A 84 47.68 -6.99 -18.79
C ALA A 84 48.51 -7.57 -17.61
N ASP A 85 49.36 -6.75 -17.03
CA ASP A 85 50.20 -7.09 -15.88
C ASP A 85 49.53 -6.81 -14.51
N ASP A 86 48.37 -6.19 -14.51
CA ASP A 86 47.61 -5.85 -13.30
C ASP A 86 46.56 -6.90 -12.99
N ALA A 87 46.54 -7.43 -11.77
CA ALA A 87 45.53 -8.34 -11.26
C ALA A 87 44.35 -7.59 -10.56
N GLY A 88 44.37 -6.28 -10.52
CA GLY A 88 43.33 -5.44 -9.90
C GLY A 88 42.01 -5.43 -10.68
N SER A 89 41.00 -4.77 -10.09
CA SER A 89 39.71 -4.55 -10.77
C SER A 89 39.88 -3.63 -11.97
N PRO A 90 39.21 -3.89 -13.10
CA PRO A 90 39.26 -3.00 -14.26
C PRO A 90 38.72 -1.60 -13.93
N VAL A 91 39.28 -0.58 -14.57
CA VAL A 91 38.76 0.80 -14.51
C VAL A 91 37.70 0.97 -15.58
N GLY A 92 36.51 1.48 -15.21
CA GLY A 92 35.39 1.65 -16.12
C GLY A 92 35.21 3.08 -16.62
N ARG A 93 34.74 3.19 -17.87
CA ARG A 93 34.26 4.45 -18.49
C ARG A 93 32.98 4.22 -19.26
N ALA A 94 32.09 5.20 -19.21
CA ALA A 94 30.87 5.20 -20.02
C ALA A 94 31.16 5.83 -21.38
N PHE A 95 30.80 5.13 -22.44
CA PHE A 95 30.91 5.55 -23.84
C PHE A 95 29.51 5.77 -24.40
N GLY A 96 29.17 6.99 -24.79
CA GLY A 96 27.92 7.33 -25.45
C GLY A 96 27.97 6.97 -26.94
N CYS A 97 26.87 6.53 -27.51
CA CYS A 97 26.77 6.29 -28.94
C CYS A 97 26.99 7.59 -29.72
N TYR A 98 28.05 7.61 -30.50
CA TYR A 98 28.40 8.73 -31.36
C TYR A 98 27.70 8.63 -32.74
N ARG A 99 27.58 7.41 -33.26
CA ARG A 99 26.89 7.09 -34.52
C ARG A 99 26.47 5.63 -34.56
N ALA A 100 25.21 5.38 -34.84
CA ALA A 100 24.69 4.05 -35.08
C ALA A 100 24.64 3.77 -36.58
N TYR A 101 25.07 2.58 -36.95
CA TYR A 101 25.01 2.01 -38.30
C TYR A 101 24.26 0.68 -38.24
N PRO A 102 23.87 0.19 -39.39
CA PRO A 102 23.37 -1.15 -39.51
C PRO A 102 24.41 -2.21 -39.04
N GLY A 103 24.10 -2.99 -37.96
CA GLY A 103 24.94 -4.06 -37.40
C GLY A 103 26.10 -3.61 -36.54
N GLU A 104 26.43 -2.30 -36.51
CA GLU A 104 27.50 -1.76 -35.71
C GLU A 104 27.18 -0.36 -35.18
N ALA A 105 27.84 0.07 -34.14
CA ALA A 105 27.76 1.45 -33.68
C ALA A 105 29.12 1.93 -33.17
N LEU A 106 29.38 3.20 -33.41
CA LEU A 106 30.57 3.88 -32.91
C LEU A 106 30.20 4.60 -31.61
N PHE A 107 30.86 4.22 -30.52
CA PHE A 107 30.73 4.85 -29.23
C PHE A 107 31.96 5.69 -28.93
N ALA A 108 31.81 6.78 -28.20
CA ALA A 108 32.89 7.69 -27.87
C ALA A 108 32.87 8.12 -26.40
N ALA A 109 34.05 8.29 -25.84
CA ALA A 109 34.25 8.89 -24.52
C ALA A 109 35.53 9.71 -24.48
N GLU A 110 35.61 10.64 -23.53
CA GLU A 110 36.87 11.30 -23.18
C GLU A 110 37.59 10.48 -22.12
N MET A 111 38.84 10.11 -22.40
CA MET A 111 39.65 9.29 -21.52
C MET A 111 40.96 10.01 -21.13
N PRO A 112 41.45 9.80 -19.89
CA PRO A 112 42.78 10.23 -19.53
C PRO A 112 43.84 9.46 -20.32
N ALA A 113 45.05 10.01 -20.46
CA ALA A 113 46.15 9.32 -21.10
C ALA A 113 46.44 8.01 -20.39
N MET A 114 46.44 6.91 -21.14
CA MET A 114 46.86 5.60 -20.64
C MET A 114 48.39 5.44 -20.73
N ALA A 115 48.95 4.69 -19.80
CA ALA A 115 50.37 4.31 -19.89
C ALA A 115 50.59 3.38 -21.07
N GLU A 116 51.73 3.46 -21.74
CA GLU A 116 52.10 2.53 -22.79
C GLU A 116 52.10 1.06 -22.28
N GLY A 117 51.57 0.13 -23.04
CA GLY A 117 51.52 -1.29 -22.68
C GLY A 117 50.27 -2.00 -23.22
N GLU A 118 50.21 -3.30 -22.97
CA GLU A 118 49.05 -4.12 -23.29
C GLU A 118 47.95 -4.00 -22.20
N TYR A 119 46.70 -3.98 -22.67
CA TYR A 119 45.52 -3.92 -21.84
C TYR A 119 44.52 -4.99 -22.22
N SER A 120 43.73 -5.42 -21.21
CA SER A 120 42.52 -6.19 -21.42
C SER A 120 41.33 -5.24 -21.34
N TYR A 121 40.48 -5.27 -22.36
CA TYR A 121 39.27 -4.48 -22.48
C TYR A 121 38.06 -5.35 -22.37
N TYR A 122 37.06 -4.90 -21.63
CA TYR A 122 35.78 -5.58 -21.39
C TYR A 122 34.65 -4.59 -21.69
N GLY A 123 33.53 -5.08 -22.17
CA GLY A 123 32.35 -4.25 -22.47
C GLY A 123 31.11 -4.77 -21.78
N ALA A 124 30.25 -3.88 -21.33
CA ALA A 124 28.93 -4.21 -20.79
C ALA A 124 27.87 -3.22 -21.27
N TYR A 125 26.68 -3.71 -21.59
CA TYR A 125 25.52 -2.93 -21.98
C TYR A 125 24.24 -3.49 -21.33
N PRO A 126 23.33 -2.63 -20.84
CA PRO A 126 23.59 -1.24 -20.46
C PRO A 126 24.64 -1.15 -19.35
N LEU A 127 24.94 0.06 -18.85
CA LEU A 127 25.85 0.20 -17.72
C LEU A 127 25.35 -0.67 -16.55
N PRO A 128 26.21 -1.53 -15.96
CA PRO A 128 25.81 -2.38 -14.85
C PRO A 128 25.54 -1.55 -13.59
N GLU A 129 24.61 -1.99 -12.76
CA GLU A 129 24.30 -1.38 -11.47
C GLU A 129 25.44 -1.57 -10.46
N ARG A 130 26.14 -2.70 -10.55
CA ARG A 130 27.26 -3.04 -9.69
C ARG A 130 28.34 -3.79 -10.46
N MET A 131 29.58 -3.60 -10.05
CA MET A 131 30.73 -4.32 -10.53
C MET A 131 31.62 -4.78 -9.37
N ASP A 132 32.14 -6.01 -9.47
CA ASP A 132 33.12 -6.59 -8.56
C ASP A 132 34.15 -7.39 -9.38
N GLY A 133 35.37 -6.84 -9.53
CA GLY A 133 36.34 -7.36 -10.48
C GLY A 133 35.80 -7.30 -11.91
N THR A 134 35.71 -8.45 -12.58
CA THR A 134 35.07 -8.59 -13.92
C THR A 134 33.62 -9.01 -13.86
N SER A 135 33.09 -9.24 -12.65
CA SER A 135 31.69 -9.59 -12.44
C SER A 135 30.81 -8.34 -12.47
N VAL A 136 29.76 -8.36 -13.25
CA VAL A 136 28.78 -7.27 -13.39
C VAL A 136 27.39 -7.75 -12.99
N THR A 137 26.60 -6.83 -12.46
CA THR A 137 25.27 -7.13 -11.98
C THR A 137 24.26 -6.15 -12.55
N TRP A 138 23.11 -6.68 -13.01
CA TRP A 138 21.93 -5.94 -13.45
C TRP A 138 20.68 -6.44 -12.75
N HIS A 139 19.66 -5.64 -12.69
CA HIS A 139 18.34 -6.05 -12.25
C HIS A 139 17.41 -6.25 -13.45
N LEU A 140 16.92 -7.48 -13.63
CA LEU A 140 15.89 -7.82 -14.62
C LEU A 140 14.53 -7.85 -13.89
N PRO A 141 13.65 -6.83 -14.07
CA PRO A 141 12.47 -6.67 -13.23
C PRO A 141 11.38 -7.69 -13.58
N ALA A 142 10.61 -8.06 -12.55
CA ALA A 142 9.43 -8.91 -12.71
C ALA A 142 8.26 -8.20 -13.41
N VAL A 143 8.24 -6.87 -13.43
CA VAL A 143 7.29 -6.07 -14.19
C VAL A 143 8.04 -5.35 -15.30
N GLN A 144 7.71 -5.69 -16.54
CA GLN A 144 8.34 -5.14 -17.74
C GLN A 144 7.31 -4.34 -18.54
N SER A 145 7.73 -3.21 -19.12
CA SER A 145 6.87 -2.47 -20.04
C SER A 145 6.93 -3.11 -21.42
N GLY A 146 5.82 -3.69 -21.86
CA GLY A 146 5.63 -4.12 -23.22
C GLY A 146 5.29 -2.93 -24.13
N ARG A 147 6.05 -2.67 -25.17
CA ARG A 147 5.64 -1.76 -26.24
C ARG A 147 5.28 -2.52 -27.49
N TYR A 148 4.23 -2.05 -28.10
CA TYR A 148 3.92 -2.31 -29.50
C TYR A 148 5.08 -1.81 -30.37
N ARG A 149 5.68 -2.69 -31.18
CA ARG A 149 6.83 -2.39 -32.04
C ARG A 149 8.06 -1.82 -31.30
N GLY A 150 8.81 -2.70 -30.69
CA GLY A 150 10.06 -2.39 -30.02
C GLY A 150 9.91 -2.22 -28.50
N TYR A 151 10.99 -2.42 -27.79
CA TYR A 151 11.01 -2.22 -26.35
C TYR A 151 11.64 -0.90 -25.99
N SER A 152 11.18 -0.37 -24.87
CA SER A 152 11.54 0.98 -24.41
C SER A 152 12.51 1.00 -23.26
N GLU A 153 12.88 -0.15 -22.72
CA GLU A 153 13.69 -0.26 -21.53
C GLU A 153 14.93 -1.12 -21.80
N ASN A 154 16.05 -0.80 -21.14
CA ASN A 154 17.35 -1.43 -21.39
C ASN A 154 17.43 -2.78 -20.66
N PHE A 155 16.62 -3.76 -21.05
CA PHE A 155 16.69 -5.14 -20.54
C PHE A 155 17.49 -6.09 -21.45
N ASP A 156 17.98 -5.59 -22.56
CA ASP A 156 18.85 -6.35 -23.46
C ASP A 156 20.29 -6.27 -22.95
N PHE A 157 20.57 -7.04 -21.90
CA PHE A 157 21.90 -7.07 -21.30
C PHE A 157 22.89 -7.77 -22.24
N MET A 158 24.03 -7.13 -22.48
CA MET A 158 25.09 -7.68 -23.34
C MET A 158 26.47 -7.53 -22.69
N LEU A 159 27.35 -8.49 -22.95
CA LEU A 159 28.76 -8.45 -22.63
C LEU A 159 29.59 -8.55 -23.89
N ALA A 160 30.65 -7.75 -23.99
CA ALA A 160 31.61 -7.86 -25.08
C ALA A 160 32.60 -9.04 -24.85
N GLU A 161 32.97 -9.70 -25.93
CA GLU A 161 34.12 -10.58 -25.89
C GLU A 161 35.37 -9.79 -25.47
N PRO A 162 36.15 -10.31 -24.49
CA PRO A 162 37.34 -9.61 -24.04
C PRO A 162 38.34 -9.38 -25.17
N VAL A 163 38.77 -8.13 -25.33
CA VAL A 163 39.78 -7.77 -26.32
C VAL A 163 41.10 -7.43 -25.64
N ARG A 164 42.20 -7.91 -26.18
CA ARG A 164 43.55 -7.49 -25.83
C ARG A 164 44.08 -6.52 -26.87
N GLY A 165 44.64 -5.43 -26.43
CA GLY A 165 45.18 -4.41 -27.31
C GLY A 165 46.13 -3.45 -26.58
N GLN A 166 46.77 -2.59 -27.35
CA GLN A 166 47.62 -1.55 -26.83
C GLN A 166 46.82 -0.47 -26.07
N ALA A 167 47.50 0.35 -25.28
CA ALA A 167 46.89 1.54 -24.68
C ALA A 167 46.27 2.40 -25.78
N LEU A 168 45.04 2.88 -25.53
CA LEU A 168 44.33 3.79 -26.45
C LEU A 168 44.93 5.18 -26.28
N THR A 169 45.84 5.57 -27.18
CA THR A 169 46.68 6.76 -27.03
C THR A 169 46.32 7.90 -28.02
N SER A 170 45.55 7.63 -29.08
CA SER A 170 45.20 8.60 -30.09
C SER A 170 43.76 8.54 -30.57
N GLU A 171 43.24 9.64 -31.14
CA GLU A 171 41.91 9.70 -31.78
C GLU A 171 41.75 8.76 -32.98
N ALA A 172 42.85 8.24 -33.51
CA ALA A 172 42.85 7.36 -34.68
C ALA A 172 42.78 5.88 -34.29
N GLU A 173 42.87 5.56 -33.01
CA GLU A 173 42.78 4.17 -32.55
C GLU A 173 41.34 3.82 -32.22
N GLU A 174 40.84 2.81 -32.91
CA GLU A 174 39.49 2.26 -32.74
C GLU A 174 39.61 0.85 -32.14
N LEU A 175 38.90 0.65 -31.00
CA LEU A 175 38.75 -0.66 -30.40
C LEU A 175 37.47 -1.31 -30.92
N SER A 176 37.58 -2.46 -31.57
CA SER A 176 36.41 -3.24 -32.00
C SER A 176 36.02 -4.27 -30.93
N MET A 177 34.76 -4.26 -30.52
CA MET A 177 34.21 -5.14 -29.50
C MET A 177 32.95 -5.85 -30.03
N ASN A 178 32.91 -7.17 -29.92
CA ASN A 178 31.75 -7.99 -30.29
C ASN A 178 30.91 -8.26 -29.05
N PHE A 179 29.62 -7.78 -29.05
CA PHE A 179 28.71 -7.90 -27.94
C PHE A 179 27.79 -9.12 -28.06
N ILE A 180 27.68 -9.89 -26.97
CA ILE A 180 26.89 -11.12 -26.84
C ILE A 180 25.74 -10.85 -25.88
N HIS A 181 24.50 -11.12 -26.31
CA HIS A 181 23.31 -11.00 -25.48
C HIS A 181 23.33 -11.95 -24.29
N GLN A 182 22.89 -11.48 -23.14
CA GLN A 182 22.85 -12.24 -21.88
C GLN A 182 21.43 -12.65 -21.50
N CYS A 183 20.40 -12.13 -22.15
CA CYS A 183 19.01 -12.48 -21.91
C CYS A 183 18.47 -13.41 -23.00
N HIS A 184 17.46 -14.20 -22.64
CA HIS A 184 16.53 -14.82 -23.56
C HIS A 184 15.34 -13.91 -23.78
N VAL A 185 14.78 -13.87 -24.99
CA VAL A 185 13.61 -13.06 -25.32
C VAL A 185 12.43 -13.97 -25.69
N MET A 186 11.26 -13.72 -25.08
CA MET A 186 10.00 -14.33 -25.49
C MET A 186 9.18 -13.29 -26.25
N ARG A 187 8.86 -13.58 -27.51
CA ARG A 187 8.01 -12.76 -28.38
C ARG A 187 6.61 -13.36 -28.44
N ILE A 188 5.63 -12.69 -27.89
CA ILE A 188 4.27 -13.20 -27.73
C ILE A 188 3.32 -12.39 -28.61
N GLN A 189 2.51 -13.05 -29.43
CA GLN A 189 1.41 -12.47 -30.18
C GLN A 189 0.13 -13.25 -29.96
N ILE A 190 -1.01 -12.64 -30.31
CA ILE A 190 -2.32 -13.28 -30.33
C ILE A 190 -2.75 -13.37 -31.81
N PRO A 191 -2.61 -14.54 -32.45
CA PRO A 191 -3.06 -14.73 -33.82
C PRO A 191 -4.59 -14.53 -33.98
N GLU A 192 -5.03 -14.21 -35.18
CA GLU A 192 -6.46 -14.08 -35.51
C GLU A 192 -7.29 -15.30 -35.09
N GLY A 193 -8.44 -15.05 -34.47
CA GLY A 193 -9.32 -16.10 -33.93
C GLY A 193 -8.82 -16.78 -32.66
N ARG A 194 -7.72 -16.31 -32.06
CA ARG A 194 -7.15 -16.88 -30.83
C ARG A 194 -7.49 -16.10 -29.56
N ASN A 195 -8.12 -14.95 -29.66
CA ASN A 195 -8.63 -14.22 -28.48
C ASN A 195 -10.08 -14.63 -28.18
N LEU A 196 -10.24 -15.75 -27.46
CA LEU A 196 -11.56 -16.25 -27.09
C LEU A 196 -12.28 -15.38 -26.06
N TRP A 197 -11.54 -14.48 -25.41
CA TRP A 197 -12.08 -13.50 -24.47
C TRP A 197 -12.71 -12.29 -25.18
N GLY A 198 -12.23 -11.94 -26.35
CA GLY A 198 -12.79 -10.91 -27.20
C GLY A 198 -12.48 -9.46 -26.79
N VAL A 199 -11.60 -9.25 -25.79
CA VAL A 199 -11.19 -7.91 -25.33
C VAL A 199 -9.67 -7.71 -25.50
N GLY A 200 -9.24 -6.44 -25.61
CA GLY A 200 -7.84 -6.10 -25.75
C GLY A 200 -7.05 -6.35 -24.47
N VAL A 201 -5.90 -7.00 -24.57
CA VAL A 201 -5.03 -7.33 -23.45
C VAL A 201 -4.15 -6.14 -23.08
N ARG A 202 -4.24 -5.66 -21.84
CA ARG A 202 -3.41 -4.54 -21.32
C ARG A 202 -2.29 -5.00 -20.41
N LYS A 203 -2.41 -6.19 -19.84
CA LYS A 203 -1.38 -6.79 -19.00
C LYS A 203 -1.34 -8.29 -19.30
N LEU A 204 -0.14 -8.83 -19.46
CA LEU A 204 0.08 -10.26 -19.63
C LEU A 204 1.01 -10.73 -18.52
N ARG A 205 0.54 -11.68 -17.71
CA ARG A 205 1.32 -12.35 -16.67
C ARG A 205 1.71 -13.73 -17.15
N VAL A 206 2.98 -14.08 -16.97
CA VAL A 206 3.53 -15.40 -17.29
C VAL A 206 4.20 -15.95 -16.04
N GLU A 207 3.80 -17.14 -15.62
CA GLU A 207 4.35 -17.86 -14.48
C GLU A 207 5.14 -19.07 -14.98
N PHE A 208 6.37 -19.18 -14.54
CA PHE A 208 7.30 -20.24 -14.92
C PHE A 208 7.50 -21.22 -13.75
N PRO A 209 7.95 -22.45 -14.01
CA PRO A 209 8.28 -23.41 -12.93
C PRO A 209 9.62 -23.11 -12.23
N ARG A 210 10.33 -22.07 -12.64
CA ARG A 210 11.58 -21.59 -12.03
C ARG A 210 11.65 -20.07 -12.06
N ASP A 211 12.58 -19.50 -11.32
CA ASP A 211 12.88 -18.07 -11.42
C ASP A 211 13.46 -17.72 -12.79
N VAL A 212 12.96 -16.67 -13.40
CA VAL A 212 13.33 -16.18 -14.74
C VAL A 212 13.70 -14.71 -14.79
N VAL A 213 13.43 -13.94 -13.73
CA VAL A 213 13.76 -12.53 -13.58
C VAL A 213 14.29 -12.29 -12.17
N GLY A 214 15.05 -11.20 -11.95
CA GLY A 214 15.68 -10.88 -10.66
C GLY A 214 17.05 -10.24 -10.85
N THR A 215 17.93 -10.39 -9.89
CA THR A 215 19.31 -9.90 -9.95
C THR A 215 20.18 -10.85 -10.75
N MET A 216 20.61 -10.43 -11.94
CA MET A 216 21.48 -11.19 -12.85
C MET A 216 22.93 -10.77 -12.66
N THR A 217 23.81 -11.73 -12.45
CA THR A 217 25.26 -11.53 -12.36
C THR A 217 25.96 -12.32 -13.47
N ALA A 218 26.85 -11.66 -14.20
CA ALA A 218 27.62 -12.26 -15.29
C ALA A 218 29.08 -11.82 -15.22
N ASP A 219 29.98 -12.60 -15.82
CA ASP A 219 31.43 -12.32 -15.83
C ASP A 219 31.86 -11.79 -17.21
N MET A 220 32.33 -10.55 -17.25
CA MET A 220 32.87 -9.96 -18.49
C MET A 220 34.11 -10.70 -19.03
N ALA A 221 34.80 -11.47 -18.20
CA ALA A 221 35.93 -12.27 -18.63
C ALA A 221 35.48 -13.59 -19.32
N ALA A 222 34.23 -13.98 -19.12
CA ALA A 222 33.63 -15.17 -19.69
C ALA A 222 32.21 -14.91 -20.22
N PRO A 223 32.02 -14.04 -21.22
CA PRO A 223 30.72 -13.51 -21.65
C PRO A 223 29.79 -14.59 -22.25
N THR A 224 30.30 -15.73 -22.61
CA THR A 224 29.51 -16.90 -23.10
C THR A 224 29.02 -17.81 -21.97
N ALA A 225 29.50 -17.61 -20.73
CA ALA A 225 29.00 -18.33 -19.58
C ALA A 225 27.57 -17.83 -19.21
N PRO A 226 26.64 -18.75 -18.87
CA PRO A 226 25.30 -18.32 -18.49
C PRO A 226 25.33 -17.45 -17.24
N PRO A 227 24.55 -16.37 -17.21
CA PRO A 227 24.45 -15.52 -16.03
C PRO A 227 23.83 -16.27 -14.85
N VAL A 228 24.18 -15.85 -13.64
CA VAL A 228 23.62 -16.38 -12.39
C VAL A 228 22.48 -15.46 -11.93
N LEU A 229 21.32 -16.04 -11.63
CA LEU A 229 20.16 -15.33 -11.11
C LEU A 229 20.08 -15.50 -9.59
N THR A 230 19.90 -14.40 -8.88
CA THR A 230 19.63 -14.36 -7.44
C THR A 230 18.45 -13.44 -7.16
N GLU A 231 17.83 -13.58 -5.99
CA GLU A 231 16.62 -12.81 -5.63
C GLU A 231 15.55 -12.89 -6.72
N GLY A 232 15.33 -14.10 -7.22
CA GLY A 232 14.55 -14.36 -8.41
C GLY A 232 13.05 -14.35 -8.19
N SER A 233 12.32 -14.20 -9.30
CA SER A 233 10.89 -14.42 -9.40
C SER A 233 10.58 -15.34 -10.56
N ALA A 234 9.72 -16.31 -10.30
CA ALA A 234 9.15 -17.20 -11.30
C ALA A 234 8.03 -16.55 -12.11
N THR A 235 7.64 -15.34 -11.76
CA THR A 235 6.56 -14.59 -12.42
C THR A 235 7.12 -13.37 -13.09
N VAL A 236 6.78 -13.17 -14.37
CA VAL A 236 7.02 -11.95 -15.13
C VAL A 236 5.71 -11.40 -15.66
N THR A 237 5.57 -10.07 -15.63
CA THR A 237 4.36 -9.36 -16.05
C THR A 237 4.73 -8.29 -17.06
N ALA A 238 4.15 -8.36 -18.26
CA ALA A 238 4.18 -7.25 -19.20
C ALA A 238 3.00 -6.32 -18.96
N VAL A 239 3.28 -5.02 -18.80
CA VAL A 239 2.26 -3.96 -18.75
C VAL A 239 2.34 -3.16 -20.04
N LEU A 240 1.26 -3.15 -20.81
CA LEU A 240 1.23 -2.60 -22.15
C LEU A 240 0.71 -1.17 -22.15
N SER A 241 1.36 -0.28 -22.91
CA SER A 241 0.89 1.11 -23.10
C SER A 241 -0.41 1.18 -23.93
N GLU A 242 -0.59 0.21 -24.83
CA GLU A 242 -1.78 0.03 -25.67
C GLU A 242 -2.27 -1.40 -25.58
N PRO A 243 -3.58 -1.67 -25.80
CA PRO A 243 -4.08 -3.04 -25.79
C PRO A 243 -3.47 -3.88 -26.90
N LEU A 244 -3.03 -5.10 -26.55
CA LEU A 244 -2.68 -6.10 -27.53
C LEU A 244 -3.97 -6.70 -28.10
N HIS A 245 -4.13 -6.61 -29.38
CA HIS A 245 -5.20 -7.20 -30.17
C HIS A 245 -4.70 -8.33 -31.04
N GLU A 246 -5.60 -9.08 -31.62
CA GLU A 246 -5.28 -10.10 -32.61
C GLU A 246 -4.60 -9.49 -33.82
N SER A 247 -3.66 -10.21 -34.37
CA SER A 247 -2.95 -9.84 -35.59
C SER A 247 -2.70 -11.08 -36.45
N GLU A 248 -2.45 -10.87 -37.74
CA GLU A 248 -1.98 -11.92 -38.63
C GLU A 248 -0.71 -12.58 -38.03
N GLU A 249 -0.66 -13.90 -38.11
CA GLU A 249 0.46 -14.67 -37.55
C GLU A 249 1.78 -14.28 -38.22
N ASP A 250 2.81 -14.02 -37.41
CA ASP A 250 4.15 -13.59 -37.84
C ASP A 250 4.19 -12.35 -38.74
N SER A 251 3.16 -11.51 -38.71
CA SER A 251 3.12 -10.25 -39.45
C SER A 251 4.19 -9.29 -38.93
N PRO A 252 5.04 -8.72 -39.81
CA PRO A 252 5.99 -7.67 -39.39
C PRO A 252 5.31 -6.44 -38.80
N ASP A 253 4.05 -6.21 -39.19
CA ASP A 253 3.19 -5.15 -38.68
C ASP A 253 2.35 -5.58 -37.46
N GLY A 254 2.53 -6.81 -37.00
CA GLY A 254 1.80 -7.38 -35.88
C GLY A 254 2.11 -6.72 -34.54
N ALA A 255 1.21 -6.92 -33.61
CA ALA A 255 1.37 -6.49 -32.23
C ALA A 255 2.04 -7.60 -31.40
N TYR A 256 3.11 -7.28 -30.72
CA TYR A 256 3.88 -8.25 -29.92
C TYR A 256 4.10 -7.77 -28.49
N VAL A 257 4.13 -8.72 -27.58
CA VAL A 257 4.66 -8.53 -26.22
C VAL A 257 6.05 -9.14 -26.17
N TRP A 258 7.00 -8.40 -25.66
CA TRP A 258 8.39 -8.81 -25.51
C TRP A 258 8.70 -8.96 -24.03
N LEU A 259 9.15 -10.16 -23.64
CA LEU A 259 9.59 -10.48 -22.28
C LEU A 259 11.05 -10.87 -22.29
N PHE A 260 11.86 -10.24 -21.46
CA PHE A 260 13.25 -10.57 -21.22
C PHE A 260 13.36 -11.49 -20.02
N LEU A 261 14.08 -12.59 -20.20
CA LEU A 261 14.17 -13.67 -19.22
C LEU A 261 15.64 -14.06 -19.02
N CYS A 262 15.99 -14.44 -17.80
CA CYS A 262 17.28 -15.07 -17.52
C CYS A 262 17.34 -16.45 -18.19
N PRO A 263 18.39 -16.74 -18.98
CA PRO A 263 18.57 -18.04 -19.65
C PRO A 263 18.56 -19.22 -18.69
N GLY A 264 18.26 -20.41 -19.19
CA GLY A 264 18.30 -21.65 -18.43
C GLY A 264 17.20 -22.63 -18.81
N GLN A 265 17.27 -23.84 -18.29
CA GLN A 265 16.29 -24.90 -18.55
C GLN A 265 14.96 -24.55 -17.89
N VAL A 266 13.87 -24.57 -18.64
CA VAL A 266 12.49 -24.52 -18.15
C VAL A 266 11.89 -25.90 -18.35
N SER A 267 11.48 -26.56 -17.26
CA SER A 267 10.83 -27.89 -17.30
C SER A 267 9.63 -27.88 -16.37
N GLY A 268 8.43 -28.03 -16.91
CA GLY A 268 7.14 -27.99 -16.22
C GLY A 268 6.15 -27.03 -16.86
N THR A 269 5.10 -26.73 -16.13
CA THR A 269 3.97 -25.91 -16.61
C THR A 269 4.31 -24.43 -16.61
N VAL A 270 4.16 -23.77 -17.75
CA VAL A 270 4.16 -22.32 -17.92
C VAL A 270 2.71 -21.85 -18.06
N ARG A 271 2.33 -20.86 -17.24
CA ARG A 271 0.95 -20.35 -17.22
C ARG A 271 0.90 -18.91 -17.71
N PHE A 272 0.00 -18.65 -18.66
CA PHE A 272 -0.28 -17.33 -19.21
C PHE A 272 -1.66 -16.84 -18.74
N THR A 273 -1.74 -15.63 -18.20
CA THR A 273 -2.99 -14.98 -17.80
C THR A 273 -3.03 -13.55 -18.34
N ALA A 274 -4.07 -13.24 -19.08
CA ALA A 274 -4.26 -11.92 -19.67
C ALA A 274 -5.22 -11.07 -18.83
N TYR A 275 -5.02 -9.74 -18.86
CA TYR A 275 -5.87 -8.76 -18.16
C TYR A 275 -6.23 -7.63 -19.12
N ASP A 276 -7.46 -7.13 -19.01
CA ASP A 276 -7.90 -5.95 -19.75
C ASP A 276 -7.49 -4.63 -19.06
N ALA A 277 -7.98 -3.50 -19.59
CA ALA A 277 -7.71 -2.18 -19.03
C ALA A 277 -8.36 -1.93 -17.66
N ASN A 278 -9.39 -2.71 -17.30
CA ASN A 278 -10.11 -2.60 -16.03
C ASN A 278 -9.58 -3.58 -14.97
N GLY A 279 -8.58 -4.41 -15.32
CA GLY A 279 -8.04 -5.43 -14.44
C GLY A 279 -8.83 -6.73 -14.42
N TYR A 280 -9.83 -6.90 -15.29
CA TYR A 280 -10.50 -8.18 -15.46
C TYR A 280 -9.53 -9.18 -16.09
N GLN A 281 -9.64 -10.45 -15.71
CA GLN A 281 -8.70 -11.48 -16.17
C GLN A 281 -9.36 -12.52 -17.08
N SER A 282 -8.60 -13.01 -18.04
CA SER A 282 -8.95 -14.21 -18.79
C SER A 282 -8.84 -15.47 -17.93
N GLY A 283 -9.33 -16.60 -18.39
CA GLY A 283 -8.82 -17.89 -17.96
C GLY A 283 -7.32 -17.98 -18.20
N SER A 284 -6.64 -18.88 -17.49
CA SER A 284 -5.22 -19.12 -17.71
C SER A 284 -5.01 -20.19 -18.78
N LEU A 285 -4.05 -19.96 -19.70
CA LEU A 285 -3.54 -20.97 -20.58
C LEU A 285 -2.32 -21.63 -19.92
N GLU A 286 -2.35 -22.94 -19.76
CA GLU A 286 -1.25 -23.74 -19.23
C GLU A 286 -0.59 -24.52 -20.37
N VAL A 287 0.74 -24.42 -20.45
CA VAL A 287 1.55 -25.09 -21.48
C VAL A 287 2.70 -25.83 -20.80
N GLU A 288 2.79 -27.13 -21.03
CA GLU A 288 3.96 -27.89 -20.61
C GLU A 288 5.16 -27.51 -21.48
N MET A 289 6.24 -27.11 -20.84
CA MET A 289 7.47 -26.71 -21.48
C MET A 289 8.64 -27.56 -20.95
N ASP A 290 9.44 -28.10 -21.85
CA ASP A 290 10.73 -28.71 -21.53
C ASP A 290 11.76 -28.20 -22.54
N ARG A 291 12.34 -27.04 -22.24
CA ARG A 291 13.16 -26.31 -23.19
C ARG A 291 14.24 -25.47 -22.49
N MET A 292 15.43 -25.46 -23.12
CA MET A 292 16.48 -24.50 -22.78
C MET A 292 16.12 -23.11 -23.36
N LEU A 293 16.03 -22.12 -22.52
CA LEU A 293 16.00 -20.71 -22.90
C LEU A 293 17.46 -20.27 -23.07
N GLU A 294 17.94 -20.15 -24.30
CA GLU A 294 19.32 -19.75 -24.58
C GLU A 294 19.47 -18.24 -24.62
N ALA A 295 20.59 -17.72 -24.15
CA ALA A 295 20.97 -16.32 -24.28
C ALA A 295 21.03 -15.92 -25.78
N GLY A 296 20.58 -14.70 -26.09
CA GLY A 296 20.57 -14.17 -27.45
C GLY A 296 19.60 -14.87 -28.42
N ARG A 297 18.65 -15.64 -27.87
CA ARG A 297 17.62 -16.31 -28.69
C ARG A 297 16.24 -15.75 -28.42
N ILE A 298 15.40 -15.75 -29.46
CA ILE A 298 14.00 -15.35 -29.40
C ILE A 298 13.12 -16.60 -29.50
N THR A 299 12.20 -16.77 -28.55
CA THR A 299 11.15 -17.78 -28.64
C THR A 299 9.84 -17.11 -29.03
N PRO A 300 9.33 -17.39 -30.26
CA PRO A 300 8.00 -16.94 -30.63
C PRO A 300 6.93 -17.75 -29.89
N VAL A 301 5.88 -17.08 -29.42
CA VAL A 301 4.72 -17.67 -28.74
C VAL A 301 3.44 -17.15 -29.39
N ASN A 302 2.67 -18.05 -29.95
CA ASN A 302 1.33 -17.79 -30.47
C ASN A 302 0.31 -18.10 -29.37
N LEU A 303 -0.08 -17.06 -28.63
CA LEU A 303 -0.94 -17.17 -27.47
C LEU A 303 -2.41 -17.34 -27.87
N THR A 304 -3.09 -18.31 -27.28
CA THR A 304 -4.55 -18.37 -27.25
C THR A 304 -5.00 -17.78 -25.92
N VAL A 305 -5.75 -16.69 -25.95
CA VAL A 305 -6.32 -16.07 -24.74
C VAL A 305 -7.64 -16.76 -24.43
N PRO A 306 -7.76 -17.51 -23.31
CA PRO A 306 -9.00 -18.16 -22.93
C PRO A 306 -10.10 -17.13 -22.57
N GLN A 307 -11.35 -17.59 -22.51
CA GLN A 307 -12.48 -16.80 -22.06
C GLN A 307 -12.29 -16.33 -20.61
N GLU A 308 -13.04 -15.31 -20.20
CA GLU A 308 -13.08 -14.88 -18.81
C GLU A 308 -13.44 -16.03 -17.86
N LEU A 309 -12.84 -16.04 -16.68
CA LEU A 309 -13.20 -17.00 -15.62
C LEU A 309 -14.65 -16.75 -15.16
N PRO A 310 -15.33 -17.79 -14.65
CA PRO A 310 -16.63 -17.61 -14.00
C PRO A 310 -16.54 -16.60 -12.86
N VAL A 311 -17.46 -15.63 -12.84
CA VAL A 311 -17.53 -14.59 -11.83
C VAL A 311 -18.42 -15.05 -10.69
N ALA A 312 -17.88 -15.09 -9.49
CA ALA A 312 -18.65 -15.20 -8.26
C ALA A 312 -19.03 -13.81 -7.74
N TRP A 313 -20.05 -13.71 -6.89
CA TRP A 313 -20.48 -12.43 -6.33
C TRP A 313 -21.12 -12.58 -4.95
N ILE A 314 -21.11 -11.48 -4.21
CA ILE A 314 -21.84 -11.29 -2.97
C ILE A 314 -22.84 -10.16 -3.21
N ASP A 315 -24.12 -10.43 -2.99
CA ASP A 315 -25.13 -9.39 -2.99
C ASP A 315 -25.23 -8.76 -1.59
N LEU A 316 -25.17 -7.44 -1.51
CA LEU A 316 -25.24 -6.65 -0.29
C LEU A 316 -26.51 -5.80 -0.28
N SER A 317 -27.05 -5.55 0.92
CA SER A 317 -28.18 -4.66 1.11
C SER A 317 -27.99 -3.83 2.38
N VAL A 318 -28.06 -2.51 2.30
CA VAL A 318 -28.05 -1.63 3.48
C VAL A 318 -29.45 -1.62 4.07
N THR A 319 -29.61 -2.26 5.24
CA THR A 319 -30.93 -2.52 5.87
C THR A 319 -31.17 -1.72 7.14
N GLY A 320 -30.13 -1.11 7.71
CA GLY A 320 -30.22 -0.32 8.94
C GLY A 320 -29.25 0.85 8.94
N ASN A 321 -29.56 1.87 9.75
CA ASN A 321 -28.74 3.05 9.91
C ASN A 321 -28.74 3.53 11.37
N ASN A 322 -27.64 3.23 12.08
CA ASN A 322 -27.42 3.66 13.47
C ASN A 322 -26.62 4.97 13.55
N LEU A 323 -26.04 5.45 12.42
CA LEU A 323 -25.32 6.73 12.39
C LEU A 323 -26.26 7.91 12.63
N GLY A 324 -27.53 7.78 12.26
CA GLY A 324 -28.51 8.86 12.33
C GLY A 324 -28.57 9.68 11.04
N GLU A 325 -27.45 10.13 10.52
CA GLU A 325 -27.35 10.79 9.22
C GLU A 325 -27.32 9.76 8.10
N GLU A 326 -27.98 10.05 6.97
CA GLU A 326 -28.00 9.12 5.83
C GLU A 326 -26.61 9.08 5.15
N PRO A 327 -26.03 7.90 4.98
CA PRO A 327 -24.79 7.78 4.23
C PRO A 327 -25.04 7.99 2.74
N GLU A 328 -24.11 8.67 2.08
CA GLU A 328 -24.14 8.95 0.64
C GLU A 328 -23.43 7.84 -0.14
N ARG A 329 -22.38 7.29 0.45
CA ARG A 329 -21.52 6.29 -0.16
C ARG A 329 -21.05 5.28 0.87
N PHE A 330 -20.77 4.06 0.41
CA PHE A 330 -19.98 3.12 1.18
C PHE A 330 -18.90 2.45 0.35
N THR A 331 -17.81 2.10 1.01
CA THR A 331 -16.66 1.41 0.42
C THR A 331 -16.47 0.09 1.14
N VAL A 332 -16.28 -0.97 0.36
CA VAL A 332 -15.96 -2.29 0.87
C VAL A 332 -14.50 -2.58 0.55
N ARG A 333 -13.74 -2.93 1.56
CA ARG A 333 -12.41 -3.48 1.40
C ARG A 333 -12.46 -4.99 1.61
N ALA A 334 -11.90 -5.72 0.65
CA ALA A 334 -11.79 -7.17 0.70
C ALA A 334 -10.87 -7.62 1.86
N PRO A 335 -11.00 -8.87 2.30
CA PRO A 335 -10.05 -9.50 3.20
C PRO A 335 -8.61 -9.37 2.72
N GLU A 336 -7.66 -9.41 3.65
CA GLU A 336 -6.25 -9.30 3.32
C GLU A 336 -5.81 -10.32 2.26
N GLY A 337 -5.16 -9.84 1.20
CA GLY A 337 -4.72 -10.64 0.06
C GLY A 337 -5.81 -10.95 -0.97
N ALA A 338 -7.09 -10.76 -0.65
CA ALA A 338 -8.18 -10.99 -1.60
C ALA A 338 -8.38 -9.80 -2.56
N LYS A 339 -8.96 -10.08 -3.74
CA LYS A 339 -9.20 -9.08 -4.79
C LYS A 339 -10.61 -9.19 -5.36
N PHE A 340 -11.23 -8.06 -5.64
CA PHE A 340 -12.44 -7.99 -6.45
C PHE A 340 -12.14 -8.26 -7.93
N ARG A 341 -13.18 -8.45 -8.74
CA ARG A 341 -13.06 -8.78 -10.16
C ARG A 341 -12.15 -7.83 -10.95
N ASN A 342 -12.11 -6.55 -10.59
CA ASN A 342 -11.25 -5.54 -11.21
C ASN A 342 -9.79 -5.55 -10.72
N GLY A 343 -9.40 -6.51 -9.89
CA GLY A 343 -8.04 -6.63 -9.36
C GLY A 343 -7.70 -5.68 -8.22
N THR A 344 -8.66 -4.88 -7.74
CA THR A 344 -8.49 -4.03 -6.56
C THR A 344 -8.91 -4.76 -5.28
N ASP A 345 -8.47 -4.27 -4.14
CA ASP A 345 -8.95 -4.72 -2.83
C ASP A 345 -10.09 -3.85 -2.29
N THR A 346 -10.53 -2.84 -3.05
CA THR A 346 -11.58 -1.92 -2.66
C THR A 346 -12.63 -1.77 -3.76
N CYS A 347 -13.89 -1.62 -3.34
CA CYS A 347 -15.01 -1.32 -4.22
C CYS A 347 -15.91 -0.29 -3.53
N SER A 348 -16.29 0.79 -4.23
CA SER A 348 -17.12 1.87 -3.68
C SER A 348 -18.46 1.92 -4.41
N PHE A 349 -19.50 2.24 -3.65
CA PHE A 349 -20.88 2.34 -4.14
C PHE A 349 -21.50 3.65 -3.65
N GLU A 350 -22.18 4.34 -4.54
CA GLU A 350 -23.14 5.38 -4.17
C GLU A 350 -24.40 4.73 -3.62
N ILE A 351 -24.91 5.23 -2.50
CA ILE A 351 -26.13 4.68 -1.91
C ILE A 351 -27.32 5.17 -2.73
N ASN A 352 -28.10 4.23 -3.21
CA ASN A 352 -29.26 4.47 -4.05
C ASN A 352 -30.55 3.96 -3.39
N SER A 353 -31.68 4.34 -3.93
CA SER A 353 -33.01 3.97 -3.41
C SER A 353 -33.32 2.47 -3.43
N GLN A 354 -32.56 1.68 -4.18
CA GLN A 354 -32.73 0.22 -4.25
C GLN A 354 -31.96 -0.50 -3.14
N ASN A 355 -30.97 0.16 -2.53
CA ASN A 355 -30.10 -0.39 -1.47
C ASN A 355 -29.54 -1.79 -1.78
N SER A 356 -29.33 -2.09 -3.07
CA SER A 356 -28.83 -3.38 -3.53
C SER A 356 -27.55 -3.22 -4.30
N TYR A 357 -26.51 -3.93 -3.91
CA TYR A 357 -25.15 -3.78 -4.40
C TYR A 357 -24.52 -5.14 -4.63
N ARG A 358 -23.74 -5.28 -5.69
CA ARG A 358 -23.10 -6.53 -6.05
C ARG A 358 -21.57 -6.40 -6.06
N LEU A 359 -20.90 -7.18 -5.20
CA LEU A 359 -19.45 -7.36 -5.19
C LEU A 359 -19.10 -8.58 -6.04
N CYS A 360 -18.43 -8.34 -7.17
CA CYS A 360 -17.98 -9.41 -8.06
C CYS A 360 -16.51 -9.75 -7.79
N TYR A 361 -16.17 -11.04 -7.83
CA TYR A 361 -14.81 -11.55 -7.68
C TYR A 361 -14.62 -12.83 -8.47
N TYR A 362 -13.35 -13.26 -8.67
CA TYR A 362 -13.02 -14.57 -9.21
C TYR A 362 -12.61 -15.50 -8.07
N ASP A 363 -12.97 -16.78 -8.11
CA ASP A 363 -12.52 -17.76 -7.12
C ASP A 363 -10.99 -17.91 -7.11
N ARG A 364 -10.36 -17.73 -8.25
CA ARG A 364 -8.91 -17.66 -8.40
C ARG A 364 -8.50 -16.35 -9.04
N TYR A 365 -7.60 -15.62 -8.39
CA TYR A 365 -7.04 -14.37 -8.90
C TYR A 365 -5.52 -14.37 -8.76
N ASP A 366 -4.78 -14.22 -9.87
CA ASP A 366 -3.31 -14.19 -9.87
C ASP A 366 -2.67 -15.43 -9.18
N GLY A 367 -3.26 -16.62 -9.33
CA GLY A 367 -2.77 -17.85 -8.68
C GLY A 367 -3.19 -18.02 -7.22
N ILE A 368 -3.83 -17.02 -6.62
CA ILE A 368 -4.32 -17.04 -5.24
C ILE A 368 -5.71 -17.71 -5.20
N ASP A 369 -5.96 -18.52 -4.18
CA ASP A 369 -7.31 -19.01 -3.85
C ASP A 369 -8.13 -17.87 -3.22
N ASN A 370 -8.60 -17.00 -4.11
CA ASN A 370 -9.33 -15.79 -3.75
C ASN A 370 -10.70 -16.09 -3.14
N GLY A 371 -11.36 -17.17 -3.60
CA GLY A 371 -12.62 -17.62 -3.04
C GLY A 371 -12.51 -18.04 -1.58
N ALA A 372 -11.45 -18.74 -1.20
CA ALA A 372 -11.19 -19.10 0.19
C ALA A 372 -10.92 -17.87 1.07
N LEU A 373 -10.16 -16.90 0.56
CA LEU A 373 -9.91 -15.63 1.27
C LEU A 373 -11.21 -14.84 1.47
N MET A 374 -12.05 -14.72 0.43
CA MET A 374 -13.34 -14.05 0.52
C MET A 374 -14.28 -14.70 1.55
N LYS A 375 -14.30 -16.05 1.62
CA LYS A 375 -15.18 -16.79 2.53
C LYS A 375 -14.78 -16.72 3.99
N ASN A 376 -13.48 -16.72 4.28
CA ASN A 376 -12.97 -16.88 5.64
C ASN A 376 -12.38 -15.60 6.23
N GLY A 377 -12.19 -14.58 5.40
CA GLY A 377 -11.53 -13.35 5.82
C GLY A 377 -12.49 -12.28 6.33
N GLU A 378 -11.91 -11.25 6.89
CA GLU A 378 -12.62 -10.10 7.46
C GLU A 378 -12.67 -8.97 6.44
N PHE A 379 -13.88 -8.52 6.12
CA PHE A 379 -14.14 -7.35 5.29
C PHE A 379 -14.15 -6.08 6.16
N THR A 380 -13.73 -4.97 5.57
CA THR A 380 -13.96 -3.64 6.16
C THR A 380 -15.03 -2.92 5.33
N PHE A 381 -16.10 -2.52 5.99
CA PHE A 381 -17.15 -1.68 5.42
C PHE A 381 -17.00 -0.27 5.97
N THR A 382 -16.84 0.72 5.10
CA THR A 382 -16.71 2.13 5.46
C THR A 382 -17.84 2.90 4.85
N TYR A 383 -18.60 3.60 5.68
CA TYR A 383 -19.76 4.41 5.28
C TYR A 383 -19.42 5.88 5.42
N GLU A 384 -19.77 6.66 4.41
CA GLU A 384 -19.51 8.09 4.35
C GLU A 384 -20.83 8.84 4.20
N SER A 385 -21.13 9.72 5.16
CA SER A 385 -22.22 10.70 5.11
C SER A 385 -21.68 12.11 4.85
N ALA A 386 -22.52 13.12 4.84
CA ALA A 386 -22.09 14.51 4.71
C ALA A 386 -21.09 14.91 5.82
N SER A 387 -21.35 14.48 7.07
CA SER A 387 -20.62 14.93 8.26
C SER A 387 -19.68 13.90 8.86
N ALA A 388 -19.77 12.60 8.50
CA ALA A 388 -19.03 11.55 9.18
C ALA A 388 -18.54 10.44 8.25
N VAL A 389 -17.51 9.72 8.73
CA VAL A 389 -17.02 8.46 8.15
C VAL A 389 -16.93 7.44 9.25
N VAL A 390 -17.70 6.36 9.14
CA VAL A 390 -17.72 5.26 10.09
C VAL A 390 -17.34 3.95 9.43
N SER A 391 -16.66 3.06 10.16
CA SER A 391 -16.22 1.77 9.62
C SER A 391 -16.50 0.63 10.59
N GLU A 392 -16.81 -0.53 10.03
CA GLU A 392 -16.86 -1.78 10.75
C GLU A 392 -16.00 -2.85 10.08
N ARG A 393 -15.46 -3.77 10.86
CA ARG A 393 -14.80 -4.99 10.37
C ARG A 393 -15.62 -6.19 10.78
N ARG A 394 -15.87 -7.08 9.83
CA ARG A 394 -16.54 -8.34 10.11
C ARG A 394 -16.30 -9.39 9.05
N THR A 395 -16.39 -10.64 9.44
CA THR A 395 -16.55 -11.75 8.51
C THR A 395 -18.00 -11.80 8.02
N VAL A 396 -18.20 -12.24 6.78
CA VAL A 396 -19.53 -12.50 6.22
C VAL A 396 -19.86 -13.98 6.48
N ALA A 397 -20.64 -14.26 7.52
CA ALA A 397 -21.04 -15.62 7.88
C ALA A 397 -22.55 -15.74 8.13
N PRO A 398 -23.27 -16.72 7.56
CA PRO A 398 -22.76 -17.65 6.55
C PRO A 398 -22.40 -16.92 5.25
N PHE A 399 -21.35 -17.39 4.56
CA PHE A 399 -20.96 -16.78 3.28
C PHE A 399 -22.06 -17.09 2.25
N PRO A 400 -22.63 -16.07 1.58
CA PRO A 400 -23.76 -16.28 0.69
C PRO A 400 -23.33 -17.04 -0.57
N GLU A 401 -24.19 -17.96 -1.02
CA GLU A 401 -24.06 -18.53 -2.35
C GLU A 401 -24.49 -17.51 -3.41
N ALA A 402 -23.90 -17.58 -4.60
CA ALA A 402 -24.27 -16.72 -5.72
C ALA A 402 -25.77 -16.79 -6.03
N GLY A 403 -26.45 -15.65 -5.98
CA GLY A 403 -27.92 -15.57 -6.15
C GLY A 403 -28.72 -15.94 -4.90
N GLY A 404 -28.06 -16.08 -3.73
CA GLY A 404 -28.72 -16.28 -2.42
C GLY A 404 -29.28 -14.99 -1.83
N THR A 405 -29.68 -15.06 -0.54
CA THR A 405 -30.16 -13.89 0.20
C THR A 405 -29.06 -12.85 0.35
N PRO A 406 -29.32 -11.58 0.04
CA PRO A 406 -28.34 -10.51 0.23
C PRO A 406 -27.86 -10.41 1.68
N VAL A 407 -26.59 -10.07 1.84
CA VAL A 407 -26.00 -9.78 3.16
C VAL A 407 -26.53 -8.42 3.63
N GLY A 408 -27.28 -8.43 4.73
CA GLY A 408 -27.75 -7.20 5.37
C GLY A 408 -26.60 -6.45 6.03
N LEU A 409 -26.49 -5.17 5.72
CA LEU A 409 -25.56 -4.23 6.31
C LEU A 409 -26.33 -3.23 7.16
N THR A 410 -25.83 -2.94 8.36
CA THR A 410 -26.32 -1.86 9.19
C THR A 410 -25.22 -0.84 9.36
N VAL A 411 -25.47 0.39 8.97
CA VAL A 411 -24.51 1.48 9.19
C VAL A 411 -24.26 1.59 10.70
N PRO A 412 -23.00 1.50 11.16
CA PRO A 412 -22.71 1.50 12.59
C PRO A 412 -22.99 2.87 13.23
N TYR A 413 -23.05 2.90 14.54
CA TYR A 413 -23.07 4.14 15.31
C TYR A 413 -21.82 4.97 15.01
N LEU A 414 -21.90 6.29 15.22
CA LEU A 414 -20.74 7.16 15.20
C LEU A 414 -19.69 6.69 16.23
N PHE A 415 -20.18 6.25 17.38
CA PHE A 415 -19.39 5.64 18.44
C PHE A 415 -20.27 4.64 19.20
N TYR A 416 -19.70 3.46 19.52
CA TYR A 416 -20.35 2.42 20.31
C TYR A 416 -19.35 1.78 21.27
N GLU A 417 -19.75 1.57 22.53
CA GLU A 417 -18.97 0.84 23.52
C GLU A 417 -19.91 0.12 24.50
N ASP A 418 -19.73 -1.18 24.65
CA ASP A 418 -20.46 -2.03 25.57
C ASP A 418 -19.58 -2.65 26.64
N PHE A 419 -18.31 -2.29 26.68
CA PHE A 419 -17.31 -2.77 27.60
C PHE A 419 -17.18 -4.31 27.70
N SER A 420 -17.78 -5.06 26.78
CA SER A 420 -17.78 -6.53 26.79
C SER A 420 -16.38 -7.14 26.63
N GLY A 421 -15.49 -6.41 25.96
CA GLY A 421 -14.08 -6.77 25.77
C GLY A 421 -13.13 -6.23 26.84
N ALA A 422 -13.63 -5.44 27.79
CA ALA A 422 -12.81 -4.75 28.76
C ALA A 422 -12.32 -5.69 29.87
N ALA A 423 -11.03 -5.61 30.21
CA ALA A 423 -10.50 -6.23 31.42
C ALA A 423 -10.86 -5.38 32.63
N GLY A 424 -11.28 -5.99 33.73
CA GLY A 424 -11.57 -5.29 35.00
C GLY A 424 -10.35 -4.56 35.56
N GLY A 425 -10.56 -3.41 36.17
CA GLY A 425 -9.53 -2.61 36.80
C GLY A 425 -10.09 -1.71 37.91
N GLU A 426 -9.23 -1.29 38.82
CA GLU A 426 -9.62 -0.54 39.99
C GLU A 426 -9.56 0.98 39.85
N ASP A 427 -10.17 1.66 40.83
CA ASP A 427 -10.30 3.11 40.95
C ASP A 427 -8.95 3.84 41.11
N ASP A 428 -8.98 5.11 40.80
CA ASP A 428 -7.91 6.11 41.01
C ASP A 428 -6.81 6.07 39.96
N LEU A 429 -7.21 5.80 38.73
CA LEU A 429 -6.33 5.78 37.59
C LEU A 429 -5.91 7.18 37.15
N SER A 430 -4.67 7.27 36.70
CA SER A 430 -4.13 8.40 35.97
C SER A 430 -4.90 8.63 34.67
N LEU A 431 -4.62 9.75 34.01
CA LEU A 431 -5.28 10.24 32.80
C LEU A 431 -5.28 9.28 31.59
N GLU A 432 -4.60 8.14 31.67
CA GLU A 432 -4.45 7.18 30.56
C GLU A 432 -4.79 5.76 31.04
N LEU A 433 -5.63 5.06 30.27
CA LEU A 433 -6.03 3.69 30.52
C LEU A 433 -5.20 2.66 29.75
N ASP A 434 -3.98 2.98 29.39
CA ASP A 434 -3.04 2.17 28.60
C ASP A 434 -2.69 0.78 29.20
N GLY A 435 -3.49 0.21 29.95
CA GLY A 435 -3.36 -1.14 30.48
C GLY A 435 -4.68 -1.91 30.53
N TYR A 436 -5.77 -1.29 30.08
CA TYR A 436 -7.13 -1.79 30.28
C TYR A 436 -7.85 -2.24 29.00
N SER A 437 -7.16 -2.47 27.93
CA SER A 437 -7.78 -2.81 26.61
C SER A 437 -8.72 -1.73 26.03
N LEU A 438 -8.71 -0.53 26.55
CA LEU A 438 -9.49 0.62 26.06
C LEU A 438 -8.53 1.73 25.62
N PRO A 439 -7.97 1.66 24.41
CA PRO A 439 -7.06 2.66 23.89
C PRO A 439 -7.76 4.03 23.77
N ASP A 440 -7.04 5.10 24.11
CA ASP A 440 -7.49 6.49 24.01
C ASP A 440 -8.62 6.91 24.97
N TRP A 441 -9.08 6.03 25.84
CA TRP A 441 -9.95 6.38 26.96
C TRP A 441 -9.13 6.95 28.11
N SER A 442 -9.81 7.76 28.94
CA SER A 442 -9.17 8.30 30.13
C SER A 442 -10.19 8.67 31.19
N GLY A 443 -9.74 8.90 32.38
CA GLY A 443 -10.63 9.22 33.46
C GLY A 443 -9.92 9.48 34.79
N SER A 444 -10.69 9.83 35.81
CA SER A 444 -10.25 9.87 37.20
C SER A 444 -11.31 9.23 38.05
N ARG A 445 -10.87 8.47 39.06
CA ARG A 445 -11.77 7.68 39.89
C ARG A 445 -12.72 6.81 39.06
N PHE A 446 -12.14 6.23 38.04
CA PHE A 446 -12.78 5.43 37.02
C PHE A 446 -12.22 4.01 37.07
N GLY A 447 -13.06 3.03 36.93
CA GLY A 447 -12.71 1.62 36.88
C GLY A 447 -13.57 0.88 35.87
N LEU A 448 -13.19 -0.35 35.57
CA LEU A 448 -13.92 -1.25 34.70
C LEU A 448 -14.35 -2.48 35.48
N GLU A 449 -15.63 -2.82 35.42
CA GLU A 449 -16.12 -4.12 35.79
C GLU A 449 -15.91 -5.10 34.63
N ALA A 450 -15.11 -6.13 34.81
CA ALA A 450 -14.70 -7.02 33.72
C ALA A 450 -15.89 -7.53 32.90
N GLY A 451 -15.91 -7.15 31.62
CA GLY A 451 -16.91 -7.55 30.63
C GLY A 451 -18.32 -7.05 30.89
N THR A 452 -18.53 -6.04 31.73
CA THR A 452 -19.88 -5.59 32.10
C THR A 452 -20.12 -4.10 31.98
N ALA A 453 -19.31 -3.22 32.58
CA ALA A 453 -19.60 -1.80 32.62
C ALA A 453 -18.39 -0.95 33.02
N ALA A 454 -18.43 0.32 32.67
CA ALA A 454 -17.57 1.34 33.27
C ALA A 454 -18.14 1.78 34.63
N ARG A 455 -17.26 1.91 35.63
CA ARG A 455 -17.58 2.33 36.99
C ARG A 455 -16.91 3.66 37.31
N ILE A 456 -17.70 4.67 37.69
CA ILE A 456 -17.21 5.97 38.10
C ILE A 456 -17.59 6.21 39.55
N SER A 457 -16.64 6.59 40.40
CA SER A 457 -16.91 6.81 41.80
C SER A 457 -17.02 8.31 42.16
N ALA A 458 -17.92 8.64 43.07
CA ALA A 458 -17.98 9.92 43.74
C ALA A 458 -17.77 9.73 45.24
N TYR A 459 -16.84 10.48 45.80
CA TYR A 459 -16.55 10.46 47.24
C TYR A 459 -17.02 11.76 47.90
N LEU A 460 -17.76 11.63 48.93
CA LEU A 460 -18.16 12.72 49.82
C LEU A 460 -17.37 12.62 51.12
N GLY A 461 -16.54 13.61 51.40
CA GLY A 461 -15.86 13.73 52.68
C GLY A 461 -16.83 13.98 53.83
N SER A 462 -16.42 13.75 55.06
CA SER A 462 -17.23 14.08 56.23
C SER A 462 -17.37 15.62 56.37
N SER A 463 -18.60 16.13 56.29
CA SER A 463 -18.88 17.55 56.49
C SER A 463 -20.23 17.75 57.17
N ALA A 464 -20.37 18.91 57.83
CA ALA A 464 -21.64 19.34 58.34
C ALA A 464 -22.52 19.93 57.24
N ILE A 465 -23.73 19.51 57.16
CA ILE A 465 -24.89 20.10 56.47
C ILE A 465 -24.58 20.96 55.22
N LEU A 466 -24.72 20.41 54.03
CA LEU A 466 -24.50 21.00 52.71
C LEU A 466 -23.01 21.12 52.32
N PRO A 467 -22.38 20.01 51.93
CA PRO A 467 -21.04 20.13 51.41
C PRO A 467 -21.05 20.89 50.09
N ASP A 468 -20.18 21.88 49.98
CA ASP A 468 -19.81 22.44 48.71
C ASP A 468 -19.26 21.30 47.85
N PRO A 469 -19.91 20.96 46.73
CA PRO A 469 -19.45 19.88 45.87
C PRO A 469 -18.03 20.05 45.35
N ASP A 470 -17.48 21.24 45.42
CA ASP A 470 -16.14 21.58 44.95
C ASP A 470 -15.15 21.83 46.12
N SER A 471 -15.58 21.60 47.38
CA SER A 471 -14.66 21.66 48.52
C SER A 471 -13.62 20.53 48.44
N GLY A 472 -12.39 20.78 48.93
CA GLY A 472 -11.22 19.90 48.76
C GLY A 472 -11.36 18.45 49.25
N ASP A 473 -12.39 18.14 50.06
CA ASP A 473 -12.68 16.78 50.53
C ASP A 473 -13.69 16.03 49.66
N ASN A 474 -14.36 16.70 48.74
CA ASN A 474 -15.34 16.11 47.85
C ASN A 474 -14.71 15.81 46.50
N LYS A 475 -14.77 14.56 46.08
CA LYS A 475 -14.14 14.10 44.82
C LYS A 475 -15.17 13.49 43.92
N ARG A 476 -15.12 13.91 42.64
CA ARG A 476 -16.00 13.41 41.59
C ARG A 476 -15.17 12.63 40.58
N GLY A 477 -15.67 11.48 40.20
CA GLY A 477 -15.10 10.69 39.13
C GLY A 477 -15.50 11.24 37.76
N ARG A 478 -14.70 10.85 36.77
CA ARG A 478 -14.89 11.25 35.38
C ARG A 478 -14.40 10.15 34.46
N MET A 479 -15.07 10.01 33.33
CA MET A 479 -14.73 9.11 32.23
C MET A 479 -14.83 9.90 30.92
N ASP A 480 -13.81 9.82 30.08
CA ASP A 480 -13.75 10.46 28.77
C ASP A 480 -13.55 9.42 27.67
N THR A 481 -14.34 9.51 26.60
CA THR A 481 -14.19 8.66 25.42
C THR A 481 -12.94 9.02 24.62
N PRO A 482 -12.54 8.20 23.66
CA PRO A 482 -11.68 8.63 22.56
C PRO A 482 -12.23 9.85 21.83
N LEU A 483 -11.39 10.50 21.03
CA LEU A 483 -11.85 11.57 20.15
C LEU A 483 -12.94 11.07 19.20
N LEU A 484 -13.91 11.91 18.89
CA LEU A 484 -14.96 11.65 17.91
C LEU A 484 -14.40 11.77 16.48
N ALA A 485 -13.29 11.04 16.22
CA ALA A 485 -12.52 11.11 14.98
C ALA A 485 -13.33 10.70 13.73
N ALA A 486 -14.45 10.02 13.91
CA ALA A 486 -15.37 9.67 12.82
C ALA A 486 -16.08 10.90 12.23
N ILE A 487 -16.18 12.03 12.93
CA ILE A 487 -16.70 13.29 12.38
C ILE A 487 -15.66 13.84 11.41
N LYS A 488 -16.09 14.26 10.22
CA LYS A 488 -15.21 14.86 9.21
C LYS A 488 -14.61 16.18 9.69
N GLU A 489 -13.39 16.45 9.28
CA GLU A 489 -12.73 17.74 9.54
C GLU A 489 -13.58 18.90 8.99
N GLY A 490 -13.80 19.91 9.84
CA GLY A 490 -14.63 21.08 9.50
C GLY A 490 -16.14 20.86 9.66
N ALA A 491 -16.61 19.64 9.90
CA ALA A 491 -18.00 19.39 10.21
C ALA A 491 -18.32 19.69 11.66
N THR A 492 -19.53 20.16 11.90
CA THR A 492 -20.10 20.39 13.24
C THR A 492 -21.46 19.73 13.30
N VAL A 493 -21.66 18.85 14.26
CA VAL A 493 -22.88 18.04 14.39
C VAL A 493 -23.52 18.19 15.76
N THR A 494 -24.80 17.90 15.86
CA THR A 494 -25.47 17.60 17.13
C THR A 494 -25.51 16.08 17.27
N LEU A 495 -25.07 15.59 18.41
CA LEU A 495 -25.10 14.16 18.70
C LEU A 495 -26.41 13.80 19.42
N ASP A 496 -26.85 12.57 19.21
CA ASP A 496 -27.85 11.89 20.01
C ASP A 496 -27.14 10.77 20.76
N VAL A 497 -27.11 10.87 22.10
CA VAL A 497 -26.37 9.97 22.99
C VAL A 497 -27.35 9.14 23.79
N SER A 498 -27.16 7.83 23.80
CA SER A 498 -27.88 6.91 24.66
C SER A 498 -26.92 5.99 25.38
N PHE A 499 -27.28 5.53 26.57
CA PHE A 499 -26.50 4.60 27.39
C PHE A 499 -27.35 3.98 28.49
N ASP A 500 -26.87 2.90 29.06
CA ASP A 500 -27.46 2.28 30.23
C ASP A 500 -26.74 2.76 31.48
N ILE A 501 -27.49 3.09 32.52
CA ILE A 501 -26.96 3.61 33.79
C ILE A 501 -27.51 2.83 34.98
N GLY A 502 -26.63 2.54 35.92
CA GLY A 502 -26.93 1.95 37.21
C GLY A 502 -26.15 2.65 38.31
N GLY A 503 -26.36 2.27 39.53
CA GLY A 503 -25.61 2.87 40.62
C GLY A 503 -25.84 2.24 41.99
N THR A 504 -25.12 2.79 42.96
CA THR A 504 -25.28 2.38 44.37
C THR A 504 -25.79 3.57 45.15
N SER A 505 -26.63 3.31 46.15
CA SER A 505 -27.02 4.27 47.15
C SER A 505 -26.55 3.84 48.52
N GLN A 506 -26.55 4.75 49.47
CA GLN A 506 -26.29 4.39 50.86
C GLN A 506 -27.56 4.40 51.68
N LYS A 507 -27.81 3.29 52.39
CA LYS A 507 -28.95 3.13 53.25
C LYS A 507 -29.05 4.24 54.29
N GLY A 508 -30.21 4.87 54.37
CA GLY A 508 -30.54 5.87 55.37
C GLY A 508 -30.02 7.29 55.10
N THR A 509 -29.52 7.61 53.92
CA THR A 509 -28.97 8.92 53.61
C THR A 509 -29.51 9.58 52.33
N ASN A 510 -30.33 8.88 51.55
CA ASN A 510 -30.78 9.36 50.22
C ASN A 510 -29.65 10.01 49.40
N PHE A 511 -28.51 9.31 49.35
CA PHE A 511 -27.33 9.74 48.64
C PHE A 511 -27.16 8.86 47.38
N PHE A 512 -27.26 9.46 46.22
CA PHE A 512 -27.28 8.74 44.94
C PHE A 512 -26.14 9.19 44.04
N GLY A 513 -25.67 8.25 43.19
CA GLY A 513 -24.86 8.59 42.06
C GLY A 513 -25.67 9.28 40.98
N GLN A 514 -25.05 10.23 40.31
CA GLN A 514 -25.61 10.98 39.20
C GLN A 514 -24.53 11.13 38.13
N ALA A 515 -24.89 10.99 36.87
CA ALA A 515 -23.98 11.23 35.77
C ALA A 515 -24.43 12.44 34.94
N VAL A 516 -23.48 13.20 34.47
CA VAL A 516 -23.66 14.31 33.55
C VAL A 516 -22.78 14.10 32.34
N VAL A 517 -23.33 14.26 31.15
CA VAL A 517 -22.64 14.06 29.89
C VAL A 517 -22.29 15.40 29.25
N TYR A 518 -21.07 15.53 28.79
CA TYR A 518 -20.55 16.73 28.12
C TYR A 518 -19.79 16.40 26.85
N SER A 519 -19.71 17.38 25.95
CA SER A 519 -18.62 17.42 24.98
C SER A 519 -17.48 18.32 25.46
N GLN A 520 -16.26 18.04 25.09
CA GLN A 520 -15.09 18.83 25.45
C GLN A 520 -14.05 18.85 24.36
N TYR A 521 -13.31 19.95 24.22
CA TYR A 521 -12.20 20.07 23.29
C TYR A 521 -10.89 19.54 23.88
N GLU A 522 -10.58 19.97 25.09
CA GLU A 522 -9.31 19.64 25.72
C GLU A 522 -9.48 18.64 26.85
N PHE A 523 -8.53 17.78 26.91
CA PHE A 523 -8.35 16.86 27.99
C PHE A 523 -7.78 17.63 29.18
N GLY A 524 -8.46 17.63 30.29
CA GLY A 524 -7.92 18.23 31.50
C GLY A 524 -6.67 17.54 31.95
N SER A 525 -5.56 18.25 32.03
CA SER A 525 -4.26 17.70 32.42
C SER A 525 -4.24 17.14 33.85
N ASP A 526 -5.15 17.55 34.69
CA ASP A 526 -5.37 17.00 36.03
C ASP A 526 -6.85 17.14 36.44
N THR A 527 -7.56 16.05 36.38
CA THR A 527 -8.97 15.97 36.79
C THR A 527 -9.15 16.12 38.30
N ARG A 528 -8.06 16.08 39.09
CA ARG A 528 -8.10 16.24 40.53
C ARG A 528 -8.02 17.69 40.97
N THR A 529 -7.43 18.59 40.18
CA THR A 529 -7.09 19.95 40.56
C THR A 529 -7.55 21.04 39.59
N GLY A 530 -7.92 20.69 38.35
CA GLY A 530 -8.21 21.62 37.27
C GLY A 530 -9.69 21.72 36.91
N ALA A 531 -10.13 22.95 36.59
CA ALA A 531 -11.39 23.13 35.90
C ALA A 531 -11.22 22.61 34.45
N VAL A 532 -11.99 21.60 34.08
CA VAL A 532 -12.05 21.14 32.72
C VAL A 532 -12.92 22.11 31.92
N ALA A 533 -12.40 22.64 30.82
CA ALA A 533 -13.19 23.48 29.93
C ALA A 533 -14.19 22.59 29.17
N TYR A 534 -15.40 22.56 29.62
CA TYR A 534 -16.51 21.95 28.90
C TYR A 534 -17.10 22.96 27.93
N THR A 535 -17.18 22.59 26.66
CA THR A 535 -17.73 23.51 25.65
C THR A 535 -19.25 23.46 25.55
N ASN A 536 -19.87 22.33 25.85
CA ASN A 536 -21.32 22.15 25.84
C ASN A 536 -21.72 21.15 26.91
N GLY A 537 -22.00 21.61 28.12
CA GLY A 537 -22.55 20.75 29.16
C GLY A 537 -24.05 20.56 28.96
N ILE A 538 -24.49 19.31 28.93
CA ILE A 538 -25.92 19.00 29.06
C ILE A 538 -26.13 18.42 30.43
N GLU A 539 -27.04 19.02 31.16
CA GLU A 539 -27.56 18.35 32.32
C GLU A 539 -28.25 17.06 31.87
N ASN A 540 -27.78 15.77 32.31
CA ASN A 540 -28.63 15.34 33.28
C ASN A 540 -29.28 14.02 33.07
N THR A 541 -28.48 13.00 33.18
CA THR A 541 -29.11 11.77 33.57
C THR A 541 -28.94 11.61 35.09
N VAL A 542 -30.00 11.79 35.79
CA VAL A 542 -30.08 11.57 37.23
C VAL A 542 -30.57 10.16 37.47
N LEU A 543 -29.77 9.38 38.19
CA LEU A 543 -30.21 8.08 38.70
C LEU A 543 -31.21 8.36 39.84
N ALA A 544 -32.45 7.87 39.71
CA ALA A 544 -33.45 8.01 40.75
C ALA A 544 -33.12 7.09 41.96
N ALA A 545 -33.67 7.46 43.12
CA ALA A 545 -33.41 6.71 44.35
C ALA A 545 -33.83 5.22 44.26
N GLU A 546 -34.93 4.98 43.57
CA GLU A 546 -35.47 3.65 43.33
C GLU A 546 -34.63 2.81 42.35
N ASP A 547 -33.82 3.46 41.56
CA ASP A 547 -32.94 2.82 40.56
C ASP A 547 -31.58 2.44 41.14
N ALA A 548 -31.26 2.93 42.32
CA ALA A 548 -30.01 2.66 43.01
C ALA A 548 -30.14 1.46 43.95
N GLY A 549 -29.12 0.61 43.96
CA GLY A 549 -29.01 -0.48 44.92
C GLY A 549 -28.92 0.03 46.36
N THR A 550 -29.62 -0.59 47.27
CA THR A 550 -29.50 -0.32 48.69
C THR A 550 -28.34 -1.10 49.30
N ASP A 551 -27.68 -0.54 50.31
CA ASP A 551 -26.58 -1.22 51.02
C ASP A 551 -25.24 -1.31 50.26
N GLY A 552 -25.00 -0.48 49.27
CA GLY A 552 -23.75 -0.48 48.50
C GLY A 552 -23.62 -1.65 47.49
N SER A 553 -24.70 -2.41 47.27
CA SER A 553 -24.72 -3.45 46.26
C SER A 553 -24.94 -2.85 44.86
N TYR A 554 -24.24 -3.43 43.88
CA TYR A 554 -24.48 -3.17 42.49
C TYR A 554 -25.88 -3.64 42.09
N THR A 555 -26.69 -2.73 41.55
CA THR A 555 -27.87 -3.12 40.80
C THR A 555 -27.48 -3.22 39.34
N SER A 556 -27.78 -4.36 38.73
CA SER A 556 -27.67 -4.50 37.26
C SER A 556 -28.29 -3.29 36.57
N LEU A 557 -27.59 -2.67 35.64
CA LEU A 557 -27.95 -1.47 34.89
C LEU A 557 -29.45 -1.37 34.54
N PRO A 558 -30.28 -0.75 35.35
CA PRO A 558 -31.74 -0.87 35.20
C PRO A 558 -32.34 0.19 34.31
N LEU A 559 -31.62 1.29 34.03
CA LEU A 559 -32.15 2.44 33.31
C LEU A 559 -31.47 2.63 31.99
N HIS A 560 -32.25 2.56 30.92
CA HIS A 560 -31.86 3.03 29.61
C HIS A 560 -32.15 4.53 29.49
N LYS A 561 -31.14 5.31 29.11
CA LYS A 561 -31.26 6.74 28.84
C LYS A 561 -31.05 6.97 27.35
N GLU A 562 -31.96 7.70 26.73
CA GLU A 562 -31.95 8.02 25.31
C GLU A 562 -32.33 9.48 25.06
N GLY A 563 -32.04 9.97 23.84
CA GLY A 563 -32.41 11.31 23.40
C GLY A 563 -31.61 12.43 24.08
N ILE A 564 -30.39 12.14 24.54
CA ILE A 564 -29.51 13.15 25.12
C ILE A 564 -28.79 13.89 24.02
N GLU A 565 -29.18 15.13 23.76
CA GLU A 565 -28.61 15.93 22.69
C GLU A 565 -27.33 16.65 23.12
N VAL A 566 -26.26 16.48 22.35
CA VAL A 566 -24.98 17.17 22.54
C VAL A 566 -24.68 18.02 21.31
N PRO A 567 -25.00 19.30 21.29
CA PRO A 567 -24.80 20.15 20.12
C PRO A 567 -23.36 20.63 19.97
N GLY A 568 -22.98 21.00 18.74
CA GLY A 568 -21.72 21.67 18.45
C GLY A 568 -20.48 20.75 18.49
N CYS A 569 -20.64 19.45 18.35
CA CYS A 569 -19.54 18.49 18.36
C CYS A 569 -18.77 18.47 17.04
N THR A 570 -17.46 18.30 17.11
CA THR A 570 -16.52 18.15 16.00
C THR A 570 -15.59 16.95 16.26
N ASN A 571 -14.74 16.60 15.30
CA ASN A 571 -13.72 15.57 15.46
C ASN A 571 -12.67 15.84 16.57
N ALA A 572 -12.59 17.06 17.06
CA ALA A 572 -11.71 17.45 18.17
C ALA A 572 -12.36 17.28 19.55
N HIS A 573 -13.63 16.90 19.60
CA HIS A 573 -14.35 16.69 20.85
C HIS A 573 -14.24 15.24 21.35
N ARG A 574 -14.47 15.09 22.64
CA ARG A 574 -14.71 13.85 23.37
C ARG A 574 -16.05 13.95 24.09
N LEU A 575 -16.68 12.82 24.37
CA LEU A 575 -17.76 12.78 25.34
C LEU A 575 -17.18 12.48 26.72
N ALA A 576 -17.70 13.15 27.71
CA ALA A 576 -17.28 12.98 29.10
C ALA A 576 -18.49 12.69 30.00
N TRP A 577 -18.37 11.67 30.83
CA TRP A 577 -19.30 11.42 31.93
C TRP A 577 -18.62 11.83 33.22
N ARG A 578 -19.33 12.68 34.00
CA ARG A 578 -18.87 13.11 35.32
C ARG A 578 -19.89 12.68 36.36
N THR A 579 -19.42 12.07 37.44
CA THR A 579 -20.30 11.78 38.57
C THR A 579 -20.66 13.07 39.34
N SER A 580 -21.88 13.08 39.84
CA SER A 580 -22.34 14.01 40.84
C SER A 580 -22.98 13.22 41.98
N TYR A 581 -23.49 13.89 42.98
CA TYR A 581 -24.30 13.27 44.02
C TYR A 581 -25.46 14.19 44.34
N ARG A 582 -26.58 13.58 44.71
CA ARG A 582 -27.74 14.24 45.26
C ARG A 582 -27.93 13.77 46.68
N ILE A 583 -28.16 14.69 47.59
CA ILE A 583 -28.48 14.42 48.97
C ILE A 583 -29.92 14.84 49.20
N GLU A 584 -30.78 13.90 49.54
CA GLU A 584 -32.14 14.20 50.00
C GLU A 584 -32.19 14.09 51.51
N TYR A 585 -32.57 15.12 52.20
CA TYR A 585 -32.59 15.21 53.63
C TYR A 585 -33.67 14.32 54.25
N ALA A 586 -33.26 13.37 55.05
CA ALA A 586 -34.12 12.64 55.97
C ALA A 586 -33.67 12.84 57.42
N GLY A 587 -33.47 14.09 57.83
CA GLY A 587 -33.33 14.43 59.25
C GLY A 587 -31.98 14.15 59.91
N ALA A 588 -30.92 13.86 59.19
CA ALA A 588 -29.59 13.65 59.74
C ALA A 588 -28.76 14.94 59.79
N SER A 589 -28.13 15.24 60.94
CA SER A 589 -27.32 16.45 61.16
C SER A 589 -25.87 16.37 60.70
N THR A 590 -25.40 15.18 60.35
CA THR A 590 -24.01 14.96 59.87
C THR A 590 -23.94 13.80 58.85
N ILE A 591 -23.19 14.00 57.79
CA ILE A 591 -22.88 12.93 56.82
C ILE A 591 -21.46 12.44 57.11
N THR A 592 -21.31 11.16 57.33
CA THR A 592 -19.99 10.51 57.38
C THR A 592 -19.45 10.31 55.98
N ALA A 593 -18.12 10.28 55.83
CA ALA A 593 -17.45 10.04 54.55
C ALA A 593 -17.99 8.82 53.83
N LYS A 594 -18.33 8.95 52.55
CA LYS A 594 -19.00 7.92 51.76
C LYS A 594 -18.59 7.93 50.32
N THR A 595 -18.60 6.73 49.71
CA THR A 595 -18.41 6.56 48.27
C THR A 595 -19.68 5.99 47.64
N VAL A 596 -20.07 6.52 46.50
CA VAL A 596 -21.11 5.97 45.63
C VAL A 596 -20.52 5.70 44.26
N TYR A 597 -21.06 4.71 43.58
CA TYR A 597 -20.65 4.29 42.27
C TYR A 597 -21.77 4.54 41.28
N VAL A 598 -21.39 4.98 40.07
CA VAL A 598 -22.25 5.03 38.89
C VAL A 598 -21.66 4.08 37.85
N TYR A 599 -22.49 3.23 37.32
CA TYR A 599 -22.15 2.28 36.27
C TYR A 599 -22.74 2.74 34.95
N ILE A 600 -21.96 2.67 33.89
CA ILE A 600 -22.36 3.10 32.56
C ILE A 600 -21.98 1.98 31.60
N ASP A 601 -22.92 1.65 30.72
CA ASP A 601 -22.77 0.61 29.71
C ASP A 601 -23.54 0.96 28.44
N ASN A 602 -23.33 0.18 27.37
CA ASN A 602 -24.06 0.28 26.12
C ASN A 602 -24.14 1.72 25.57
N ILE A 603 -23.01 2.42 25.55
CA ILE A 603 -22.92 3.77 25.01
C ILE A 603 -23.14 3.71 23.51
N ARG A 604 -24.17 4.42 23.04
CA ARG A 604 -24.50 4.57 21.62
C ARG A 604 -24.55 6.04 21.27
N VAL A 605 -23.81 6.42 20.24
CA VAL A 605 -23.73 7.80 19.77
C VAL A 605 -24.06 7.83 18.28
N SER A 606 -25.05 8.61 17.92
CA SER A 606 -25.46 8.89 16.55
C SER A 606 -25.47 10.38 16.28
N ILE A 607 -25.57 10.76 15.02
CA ILE A 607 -25.81 12.15 14.61
C ILE A 607 -27.33 12.38 14.66
N LYS A 608 -27.74 13.43 15.35
CA LYS A 608 -29.16 13.80 15.42
C LYS A 608 -29.63 14.28 14.04
N ARG A 609 -30.71 13.69 13.57
CA ARG A 609 -31.42 14.10 12.34
C ARG A 609 -32.11 15.44 12.46
#